data_3a3e693e1d0d6656fb2ef2c9307e9eca
#
_entry.id   3a3e693e1d0d6656fb2ef2c9307e9eca
#
_cell.length_a   1.000
_cell.length_b   1.000
_cell.length_c   1.000
_cell.angle_alpha   90.00
_cell.angle_beta   90.00
_cell.angle_gamma   90.00
#
_symmetry.space_group_name_H-M   'P 1'
#
loop_
_entity.id
_entity.type
_entity.pdbx_description
1 polymer ?
#
loop_
_entity_poly.entity_id
_entity_poly.type
_entity_poly.pdbx_seq_one_letter_code
_entity_poly.pdbx_strand_id
1 'polypeptide(L)'
;MKDLQQILNALQSAPAGGAVLATLVQVEGSSYRRPGARLLVIADGRRFGSISGGCLEDDVVQHAQEVFETGWTKMITYDTTTENDLVWGVGLGCNGVVHVLVEKLPPQPVWVAALVDNFRQRKPTELAVLWQSPDPTQLGTRLAAELAAAPKFPDGAGFQPAAITQAGMPARYPKPLSAQNTEMFRQVIPPPVPLVIFGAGDDARPLVRMAKELGWHVTVVDPRPAFAKPERFPEADAVLVAHPEEVPAGVAHGADTLVVIMTHHYRHDLPLLRALLPRPLAYLGLLGPRKRAEKILADLAAQGFAATPEMRLRLHAPVGLDLGADNPEEVALAILAEMKASLAGRDGRPLRERVSPIHS
;
A
#
# COMPACT_ATOMS: atom_id res chain seq x y z
N MET A 1 -1.20 1.17 0.68
CA MET A 1 -0.09 2.16 0.61
C MET A 1 -0.62 3.59 0.52
N LYS A 2 -1.56 3.89 -0.39
CA LYS A 2 -2.16 5.24 -0.54
C LYS A 2 -2.71 5.80 0.79
N ASP A 3 -3.52 5.03 1.51
CA ASP A 3 -4.10 5.47 2.81
C ASP A 3 -3.00 5.89 3.80
N LEU A 4 -1.91 5.12 3.87
CA LEU A 4 -0.79 5.44 4.76
C LEU A 4 -0.07 6.72 4.34
N GLN A 5 0.14 6.94 3.03
CA GLN A 5 0.72 8.20 2.53
C GLN A 5 -0.17 9.40 2.87
N GLN A 6 -1.50 9.26 2.71
CA GLN A 6 -2.45 10.30 3.09
C GLN A 6 -2.37 10.61 4.59
N ILE A 7 -2.28 9.57 5.44
CA ILE A 7 -2.10 9.71 6.89
C ILE A 7 -0.81 10.43 7.21
N LEU A 8 0.32 10.05 6.60
CA LEU A 8 1.62 10.68 6.81
C LEU A 8 1.61 12.16 6.41
N ASN A 9 1.04 12.48 5.24
CA ASN A 9 0.92 13.86 4.77
C ASN A 9 0.03 14.70 5.69
N ALA A 10 -1.09 14.14 6.15
CA ALA A 10 -1.99 14.83 7.07
C ALA A 10 -1.33 15.10 8.44
N LEU A 11 -0.53 14.15 8.96
CA LEU A 11 0.19 14.33 10.23
C LEU A 11 1.29 15.39 10.14
N GLN A 12 1.95 15.55 8.98
CA GLN A 12 2.93 16.61 8.76
C GLN A 12 2.31 18.01 8.77
N SER A 13 1.02 18.13 8.42
CA SER A 13 0.27 19.38 8.35
C SER A 13 -0.81 19.50 9.43
N ALA A 14 -0.80 18.62 10.43
CA ALA A 14 -1.83 18.59 11.46
C ALA A 14 -1.82 19.86 12.31
N PRO A 15 -3.00 20.46 12.60
CA PRO A 15 -3.11 21.61 13.48
C PRO A 15 -2.78 21.24 14.93
N ALA A 16 -2.55 22.25 15.78
CA ALA A 16 -2.18 22.10 17.18
C ALA A 16 -3.19 21.29 18.04
N GLY A 17 -4.39 21.02 17.55
CA GLY A 17 -5.43 20.23 18.24
C GLY A 17 -5.15 18.73 18.34
N GLY A 18 -4.13 18.23 17.63
CA GLY A 18 -3.73 16.82 17.68
C GLY A 18 -4.48 15.91 16.71
N ALA A 19 -4.15 14.63 16.78
CA ALA A 19 -4.72 13.58 15.96
C ALA A 19 -4.96 12.30 16.75
N VAL A 20 -5.98 11.54 16.35
CA VAL A 20 -6.29 10.22 16.87
C VAL A 20 -6.13 9.21 15.72
N LEU A 21 -5.43 8.11 15.99
CA LEU A 21 -5.24 7.02 15.03
C LEU A 21 -6.03 5.79 15.49
N ALA A 22 -6.89 5.30 14.63
CA ALA A 22 -7.52 3.99 14.78
C ALA A 22 -6.79 2.97 13.93
N THR A 23 -6.34 1.87 14.53
CA THR A 23 -5.65 0.78 13.85
C THR A 23 -6.39 -0.53 14.05
N LEU A 24 -6.74 -1.21 12.97
CA LEU A 24 -7.25 -2.56 13.00
C LEU A 24 -6.09 -3.49 13.35
N VAL A 25 -6.14 -4.12 14.53
CA VAL A 25 -5.03 -4.91 15.08
C VAL A 25 -5.23 -6.40 14.95
N GLN A 26 -6.49 -6.87 14.98
CA GLN A 26 -6.83 -8.28 14.86
C GLN A 26 -8.14 -8.49 14.10
N VAL A 27 -8.23 -9.60 13.37
CA VAL A 27 -9.42 -10.07 12.67
C VAL A 27 -9.59 -11.56 12.92
N GLU A 28 -10.79 -11.95 13.33
CA GLU A 28 -11.23 -13.33 13.43
C GLU A 28 -12.33 -13.56 12.39
N GLY A 29 -12.21 -14.61 11.56
CA GLY A 29 -13.12 -14.86 10.46
C GLY A 29 -12.88 -13.98 9.25
N SER A 30 -13.94 -13.43 8.64
CA SER A 30 -13.89 -12.64 7.42
C SER A 30 -14.01 -11.13 7.70
N SER A 31 -13.18 -10.32 7.06
CA SER A 31 -13.26 -8.85 7.12
C SER A 31 -12.85 -8.23 5.80
N TYR A 32 -13.43 -7.07 5.48
CA TYR A 32 -13.09 -6.29 4.29
C TYR A 32 -11.64 -5.81 4.28
N ARG A 33 -11.13 -5.40 5.45
CA ARG A 33 -9.74 -4.94 5.62
C ARG A 33 -8.96 -5.93 6.49
N ARG A 34 -7.65 -5.87 6.38
CA ARG A 34 -6.73 -6.70 7.16
C ARG A 34 -6.13 -5.93 8.34
N PRO A 35 -5.59 -6.62 9.36
CA PRO A 35 -4.75 -6.00 10.38
C PRO A 35 -3.70 -5.07 9.76
N GLY A 36 -3.54 -3.89 10.36
CA GLY A 36 -2.71 -2.81 9.84
C GLY A 36 -3.46 -1.75 9.02
N ALA A 37 -4.75 -1.94 8.72
CA ALA A 37 -5.61 -0.87 8.20
C ALA A 37 -5.75 0.25 9.24
N ARG A 38 -5.74 1.51 8.78
CA ARG A 38 -5.71 2.68 9.67
C ARG A 38 -6.68 3.76 9.22
N LEU A 39 -7.28 4.43 10.20
CA LEU A 39 -8.07 5.64 10.03
C LEU A 39 -7.50 6.72 10.96
N LEU A 40 -7.05 7.82 10.39
CA LEU A 40 -6.64 9.02 11.11
C LEU A 40 -7.81 9.99 11.20
N VAL A 41 -8.07 10.50 12.39
CA VAL A 41 -9.03 11.56 12.66
C VAL A 41 -8.25 12.76 13.21
N ILE A 42 -8.40 13.92 12.57
CA ILE A 42 -7.81 15.19 13.01
C ILE A 42 -8.82 15.93 13.86
N ALA A 43 -8.36 16.75 14.81
CA ALA A 43 -9.22 17.51 15.70
C ALA A 43 -10.19 18.46 15.00
N ASP A 44 -9.92 18.86 13.74
CA ASP A 44 -10.82 19.66 12.91
C ASP A 44 -11.90 18.84 12.16
N GLY A 45 -11.98 17.53 12.40
CA GLY A 45 -12.95 16.60 11.83
C GLY A 45 -12.53 15.96 10.51
N ARG A 46 -11.38 16.32 9.91
CA ARG A 46 -10.88 15.65 8.70
C ARG A 46 -10.47 14.21 9.02
N ARG A 47 -10.69 13.33 8.04
CA ARG A 47 -10.41 11.89 8.14
C ARG A 47 -9.53 11.44 6.99
N PHE A 48 -8.59 10.50 7.24
CA PHE A 48 -7.68 9.94 6.24
C PHE A 48 -7.51 8.44 6.49
N GLY A 49 -7.55 7.66 5.40
CA GLY A 49 -7.49 6.21 5.47
C GLY A 49 -8.85 5.56 5.75
N SER A 50 -8.86 4.24 5.96
CA SER A 50 -10.07 3.46 6.22
C SER A 50 -9.73 2.15 6.91
N ILE A 51 -10.63 1.68 7.79
CA ILE A 51 -10.50 0.41 8.53
C ILE A 51 -11.52 -0.64 8.10
N SER A 52 -12.63 -0.26 7.46
CA SER A 52 -13.71 -1.19 7.08
C SER A 52 -14.19 -1.02 5.64
N GLY A 53 -14.05 0.15 5.04
CA GLY A 53 -14.64 0.50 3.75
C GLY A 53 -15.94 1.29 3.87
N GLY A 54 -16.19 1.92 5.00
CA GLY A 54 -17.31 2.83 5.24
C GLY A 54 -18.27 2.42 6.35
N CYS A 55 -18.22 1.16 6.78
CA CYS A 55 -19.22 0.64 7.71
C CYS A 55 -18.96 0.98 9.18
N LEU A 56 -17.70 1.03 9.62
CA LEU A 56 -17.31 1.25 11.01
C LEU A 56 -16.77 2.66 11.27
N GLU A 57 -16.47 3.40 10.23
CA GLU A 57 -15.74 4.67 10.32
C GLU A 57 -16.46 5.70 11.16
N ASP A 58 -17.78 5.83 11.05
CA ASP A 58 -18.55 6.84 11.81
C ASP A 58 -18.59 6.52 13.31
N ASP A 59 -18.73 5.24 13.68
CA ASP A 59 -18.68 4.81 15.08
C ASP A 59 -17.27 5.00 15.66
N VAL A 60 -16.24 4.63 14.92
CA VAL A 60 -14.84 4.86 15.34
C VAL A 60 -14.54 6.35 15.53
N VAL A 61 -15.13 7.24 14.73
CA VAL A 61 -14.97 8.69 14.91
C VAL A 61 -15.61 9.18 16.21
N GLN A 62 -16.75 8.62 16.62
CA GLN A 62 -17.35 8.93 17.93
C GLN A 62 -16.38 8.52 19.06
N HIS A 63 -15.81 7.34 18.98
CA HIS A 63 -14.80 6.89 19.94
C HIS A 63 -13.52 7.73 19.89
N ALA A 64 -13.13 8.20 18.71
CA ALA A 64 -11.99 9.12 18.59
C ALA A 64 -12.23 10.44 19.33
N GLN A 65 -13.47 10.96 19.36
CA GLN A 65 -13.81 12.15 20.15
C GLN A 65 -13.60 11.92 21.64
N GLU A 66 -14.02 10.78 22.19
CA GLU A 66 -13.77 10.41 23.58
C GLU A 66 -12.25 10.35 23.88
N VAL A 67 -11.46 9.80 22.94
CA VAL A 67 -10.00 9.70 23.05
C VAL A 67 -9.33 11.08 22.95
N PHE A 68 -9.86 12.01 22.17
CA PHE A 68 -9.39 13.40 22.15
C PHE A 68 -9.56 14.07 23.52
N GLU A 69 -10.72 13.87 24.16
CA GLU A 69 -11.08 14.49 25.45
C GLU A 69 -10.30 13.87 26.61
N THR A 70 -10.26 12.55 26.66
CA THR A 70 -9.67 11.83 27.82
C THR A 70 -8.17 11.61 27.71
N GLY A 71 -7.65 11.55 26.48
CA GLY A 71 -6.26 11.15 26.20
C GLY A 71 -5.98 9.65 26.37
N TRP A 72 -6.96 8.85 26.80
CA TRP A 72 -6.79 7.41 27.02
C TRP A 72 -7.00 6.61 25.75
N THR A 73 -6.05 5.72 25.47
CA THR A 73 -6.16 4.74 24.38
C THR A 73 -7.30 3.77 24.65
N LYS A 74 -8.12 3.46 23.62
CA LYS A 74 -9.30 2.63 23.71
C LYS A 74 -9.22 1.45 22.73
N MET A 75 -9.57 0.26 23.19
CA MET A 75 -9.80 -0.92 22.36
C MET A 75 -11.29 -1.07 22.07
N ILE A 76 -11.66 -1.25 20.81
CA ILE A 76 -13.04 -1.48 20.37
C ILE A 76 -13.09 -2.82 19.66
N THR A 77 -14.14 -3.59 19.95
CA THR A 77 -14.41 -4.88 19.29
C THR A 77 -15.75 -4.81 18.58
N TYR A 78 -15.75 -5.13 17.30
CA TYR A 78 -16.96 -5.28 16.47
C TYR A 78 -17.14 -6.75 16.12
N ASP A 79 -18.24 -7.34 16.60
CA ASP A 79 -18.60 -8.72 16.30
C ASP A 79 -19.78 -8.74 15.32
N THR A 80 -19.52 -9.21 14.11
CA THR A 80 -20.49 -9.31 13.01
C THR A 80 -20.90 -10.77 12.74
N THR A 81 -20.61 -11.70 13.65
CA THR A 81 -20.92 -13.13 13.50
C THR A 81 -22.34 -13.48 13.94
N THR A 82 -23.02 -12.60 14.69
CA THR A 82 -24.34 -12.85 15.26
C THR A 82 -25.46 -12.37 14.32
N GLU A 83 -26.61 -13.10 14.29
CA GLU A 83 -27.80 -12.73 13.50
C GLU A 83 -28.40 -11.35 13.85
N ASN A 84 -27.94 -10.72 14.93
CA ASN A 84 -28.29 -9.37 15.36
C ASN A 84 -27.58 -8.23 14.60
N ASP A 85 -26.91 -8.51 13.52
CA ASP A 85 -26.26 -7.54 12.63
C ASP A 85 -27.23 -6.45 12.10
N LEU A 86 -28.52 -6.77 12.07
CA LEU A 86 -29.61 -5.83 11.74
C LEU A 86 -29.91 -4.79 12.85
N VAL A 87 -29.50 -5.04 14.08
CA VAL A 87 -29.78 -4.14 15.23
C VAL A 87 -28.84 -2.91 15.21
N TRP A 88 -27.64 -3.06 14.68
CA TRP A 88 -26.67 -1.96 14.54
C TRP A 88 -26.86 -1.15 13.27
N GLY A 89 -27.80 -1.52 12.39
CA GLY A 89 -28.08 -0.82 11.13
C GLY A 89 -26.94 -0.91 10.10
N VAL A 90 -25.98 -1.78 10.30
CA VAL A 90 -24.70 -1.81 9.54
C VAL A 90 -24.61 -3.05 8.67
N GLY A 91 -25.60 -3.87 8.45
CA GLY A 91 -25.64 -5.02 7.50
C GLY A 91 -24.26 -5.43 6.93
N LEU A 92 -23.26 -5.74 7.78
CA LEU A 92 -21.85 -5.78 7.42
C LEU A 92 -21.48 -6.95 6.52
N GLY A 93 -22.29 -7.99 6.45
CA GLY A 93 -22.08 -9.15 5.58
C GLY A 93 -20.71 -9.84 5.72
N CYS A 94 -19.88 -9.41 6.67
CA CYS A 94 -18.49 -9.81 6.79
C CYS A 94 -18.25 -11.03 7.68
N ASN A 95 -19.22 -11.49 8.44
CA ASN A 95 -19.17 -12.68 9.30
C ASN A 95 -17.82 -12.87 10.04
N GLY A 96 -17.40 -11.87 10.79
CA GLY A 96 -16.13 -11.88 11.52
C GLY A 96 -16.09 -10.93 12.71
N VAL A 97 -15.06 -11.05 13.54
CA VAL A 97 -14.78 -10.15 14.65
C VAL A 97 -13.57 -9.31 14.32
N VAL A 98 -13.66 -7.99 14.50
CA VAL A 98 -12.56 -7.06 14.27
C VAL A 98 -12.24 -6.28 15.54
N HIS A 99 -10.94 -6.13 15.84
CA HIS A 99 -10.44 -5.39 16.98
C HIS A 99 -9.70 -4.14 16.50
N VAL A 100 -10.10 -2.99 17.01
CA VAL A 100 -9.58 -1.68 16.60
C VAL A 100 -9.03 -0.95 17.83
N LEU A 101 -7.74 -0.62 17.79
CA LEU A 101 -7.10 0.25 18.78
C LEU A 101 -7.25 1.69 18.35
N VAL A 102 -7.77 2.54 19.23
CA VAL A 102 -7.93 3.98 19.02
C VAL A 102 -7.03 4.72 19.99
N GLU A 103 -6.01 5.41 19.47
CA GLU A 103 -4.97 6.07 20.26
C GLU A 103 -4.82 7.54 19.90
N LYS A 104 -4.59 8.40 20.91
CA LYS A 104 -4.21 9.80 20.68
C LYS A 104 -2.72 9.87 20.35
N LEU A 105 -2.40 10.45 19.20
CA LEU A 105 -1.01 10.57 18.79
C LEU A 105 -0.33 11.77 19.49
N PRO A 106 0.95 11.65 19.88
CA PRO A 106 1.75 12.79 20.27
C PRO A 106 1.92 13.75 19.07
N PRO A 107 2.26 15.02 19.30
CA PRO A 107 2.39 16.01 18.23
C PRO A 107 3.36 15.61 17.11
N GLN A 108 4.38 14.84 17.41
CA GLN A 108 5.38 14.34 16.45
C GLN A 108 5.70 12.88 16.78
N PRO A 109 4.88 11.92 16.28
CA PRO A 109 5.15 10.51 16.51
C PRO A 109 6.46 10.08 15.86
N VAL A 110 7.38 9.48 16.63
CA VAL A 110 8.72 9.06 16.16
C VAL A 110 8.63 8.12 14.93
N TRP A 111 7.66 7.21 14.94
CA TRP A 111 7.45 6.28 13.84
C TRP A 111 7.05 6.96 12.52
N VAL A 112 6.43 8.15 12.56
CA VAL A 112 6.07 8.92 11.36
C VAL A 112 7.32 9.43 10.67
N ALA A 113 8.23 10.07 11.43
CA ALA A 113 9.50 10.55 10.88
C ALA A 113 10.34 9.40 10.30
N ALA A 114 10.43 8.28 11.02
CA ALA A 114 11.15 7.10 10.57
C ALA A 114 10.54 6.49 9.29
N LEU A 115 9.22 6.43 9.17
CA LEU A 115 8.55 5.97 7.94
C LEU A 115 8.87 6.87 6.75
N VAL A 116 8.78 8.20 6.93
CA VAL A 116 9.08 9.16 5.85
C VAL A 116 10.52 9.02 5.38
N ASP A 117 11.47 8.93 6.32
CA ASP A 117 12.88 8.77 5.99
C ASP A 117 13.18 7.43 5.31
N ASN A 118 12.60 6.34 5.83
CA ASN A 118 12.77 5.03 5.23
C ASN A 118 12.13 4.93 3.83
N PHE A 119 11.01 5.61 3.58
CA PHE A 119 10.43 5.69 2.24
C PHE A 119 11.38 6.40 1.26
N ARG A 120 12.02 7.50 1.69
CA ARG A 120 13.04 8.21 0.88
C ARG A 120 14.27 7.34 0.62
N GLN A 121 14.69 6.55 1.62
CA GLN A 121 15.83 5.64 1.53
C GLN A 121 15.49 4.29 0.89
N ARG A 122 14.25 4.07 0.47
CA ARG A 122 13.76 2.80 -0.07
C ARG A 122 13.93 1.63 0.90
N LYS A 123 13.77 1.86 2.19
CA LYS A 123 13.87 0.86 3.25
C LYS A 123 12.52 0.50 3.84
N PRO A 124 12.28 -0.77 4.21
CA PRO A 124 11.09 -1.14 4.96
C PRO A 124 11.16 -0.58 6.39
N THR A 125 10.00 -0.33 6.97
CA THR A 125 9.85 0.05 8.38
C THR A 125 9.03 -0.99 9.11
N GLU A 126 9.50 -1.49 10.23
CA GLU A 126 8.72 -2.37 11.09
C GLU A 126 8.04 -1.56 12.19
N LEU A 127 6.70 -1.58 12.19
CA LEU A 127 5.88 -1.02 13.23
C LEU A 127 5.33 -2.13 14.12
N ALA A 128 5.17 -1.81 15.40
CA ALA A 128 4.44 -2.63 16.35
C ALA A 128 3.32 -1.78 16.97
N VAL A 129 2.14 -2.38 17.10
CA VAL A 129 1.00 -1.79 17.79
C VAL A 129 0.74 -2.63 19.03
N LEU A 130 1.03 -2.07 20.20
CA LEU A 130 0.68 -2.68 21.49
C LEU A 130 -0.79 -2.40 21.73
N TRP A 131 -1.61 -3.43 21.76
CA TRP A 131 -3.05 -3.28 21.94
C TRP A 131 -3.58 -3.92 23.23
N GLN A 132 -2.73 -4.71 23.94
CA GLN A 132 -2.96 -5.19 25.29
C GLN A 132 -1.68 -5.10 26.10
N SER A 133 -1.74 -4.54 27.31
CA SER A 133 -0.61 -4.44 28.23
C SER A 133 -1.10 -4.32 29.67
N PRO A 134 -0.37 -4.87 30.67
CA PRO A 134 -0.60 -4.59 32.09
C PRO A 134 -0.52 -3.09 32.43
N ASP A 135 0.30 -2.35 31.67
CA ASP A 135 0.44 -0.90 31.77
C ASP A 135 -0.27 -0.23 30.59
N PRO A 136 -1.45 0.40 30.81
CA PRO A 136 -2.21 1.07 29.75
C PRO A 136 -1.44 2.21 29.05
N THR A 137 -0.44 2.76 29.68
CA THR A 137 0.38 3.86 29.09
C THR A 137 1.29 3.36 27.98
N GLN A 138 1.48 2.06 27.88
CA GLN A 138 2.29 1.44 26.83
C GLN A 138 1.48 1.10 25.57
N LEU A 139 0.16 1.20 25.60
CA LEU A 139 -0.67 0.94 24.42
C LEU A 139 -0.39 1.97 23.31
N GLY A 140 -0.37 1.51 22.06
CA GLY A 140 -0.21 2.38 20.90
C GLY A 140 0.82 1.89 19.87
N THR A 141 0.99 2.70 18.83
CA THR A 141 1.88 2.43 17.69
C THR A 141 3.29 2.93 17.94
N ARG A 142 4.30 2.07 17.71
CA ARG A 142 5.73 2.35 17.92
C ARG A 142 6.58 1.74 16.79
N LEU A 143 7.85 2.15 16.73
CA LEU A 143 8.85 1.39 15.97
C LEU A 143 9.12 0.06 16.69
N ALA A 144 9.20 -1.03 15.95
CA ALA A 144 9.49 -2.34 16.55
C ALA A 144 10.87 -2.38 17.24
N ALA A 145 11.82 -1.58 16.77
CA ALA A 145 13.14 -1.45 17.38
C ALA A 145 13.09 -0.84 18.81
N GLU A 146 12.11 0.01 19.11
CA GLU A 146 11.93 0.57 20.47
C GLU A 146 11.52 -0.49 21.48
N LEU A 147 10.79 -1.52 21.01
CA LEU A 147 10.37 -2.65 21.86
C LEU A 147 11.48 -3.68 22.09
N ALA A 148 12.46 -3.76 21.19
CA ALA A 148 13.61 -4.63 21.36
C ALA A 148 14.56 -4.19 22.47
N ALA A 149 14.51 -2.90 22.83
CA ALA A 149 15.25 -2.32 23.96
C ALA A 149 14.51 -2.47 25.32
N ALA A 150 13.24 -2.87 25.30
CA ALA A 150 12.44 -3.14 26.49
C ALA A 150 12.67 -4.58 27.00
N PRO A 151 12.48 -4.89 28.31
CA PRO A 151 12.64 -6.26 28.83
C PRO A 151 11.75 -7.24 28.06
N LYS A 152 12.31 -8.42 27.75
CA LYS A 152 11.64 -9.47 26.95
C LYS A 152 10.30 -9.87 27.60
N PHE A 153 9.22 -9.70 26.85
CA PHE A 153 7.91 -10.24 27.18
C PHE A 153 7.87 -11.75 26.84
N PRO A 154 7.28 -12.61 27.68
CA PRO A 154 7.17 -14.03 27.39
C PRO A 154 6.27 -14.28 26.15
N ASP A 155 6.75 -15.15 25.25
CA ASP A 155 6.01 -15.59 24.07
C ASP A 155 4.82 -16.48 24.45
N GLY A 156 3.65 -16.12 23.95
CA GLY A 156 2.57 -17.06 23.69
C GLY A 156 1.63 -17.43 24.83
N ALA A 157 0.48 -16.76 24.91
CA ALA A 157 -0.76 -17.36 25.41
C ALA A 157 -1.95 -16.83 24.57
N GLY A 158 -2.74 -17.77 24.06
CA GLY A 158 -3.87 -17.48 23.19
C GLY A 158 -4.97 -16.66 23.89
N PHE A 159 -5.53 -15.74 23.14
CA PHE A 159 -6.64 -14.87 23.52
C PHE A 159 -7.97 -15.66 23.61
N GLN A 160 -8.70 -15.47 24.70
CA GLN A 160 -10.14 -15.75 24.75
C GLN A 160 -10.91 -14.42 24.74
N PRO A 161 -11.80 -14.19 23.75
CA PRO A 161 -12.56 -12.96 23.68
C PRO A 161 -13.54 -12.84 24.85
N ALA A 162 -13.60 -11.66 25.48
CA ALA A 162 -14.65 -11.36 26.46
C ALA A 162 -16.00 -11.23 25.73
N ALA A 163 -16.97 -12.07 26.08
CA ALA A 163 -18.31 -12.07 25.55
C ALA A 163 -18.98 -10.70 25.73
N ILE A 164 -19.52 -10.15 24.63
CA ILE A 164 -20.34 -8.93 24.63
C ILE A 164 -21.69 -9.30 25.25
N THR A 165 -22.00 -8.72 26.41
CA THR A 165 -23.33 -8.83 27.03
C THR A 165 -24.31 -7.94 26.31
N GLN A 166 -25.49 -8.52 26.00
CA GLN A 166 -26.64 -7.94 25.33
C GLN A 166 -27.09 -6.59 25.91
N ALA A 167 -27.68 -5.81 25.02
CA ALA A 167 -28.62 -4.70 25.21
C ALA A 167 -28.08 -3.37 25.72
N GLY A 168 -27.99 -2.41 24.80
CA GLY A 168 -28.40 -1.01 25.04
C GLY A 168 -27.64 -0.19 26.08
N MET A 169 -26.48 -0.61 26.56
CA MET A 169 -25.64 0.21 27.44
C MET A 169 -24.39 0.71 26.71
N PRO A 170 -23.97 1.96 26.97
CA PRO A 170 -22.68 2.44 26.48
C PRO A 170 -21.61 1.44 26.92
N ALA A 171 -20.69 1.12 25.98
CA ALA A 171 -19.61 0.18 26.23
C ALA A 171 -18.92 0.52 27.57
N ARG A 172 -19.24 -0.22 28.60
CA ARG A 172 -18.45 -0.16 29.82
C ARG A 172 -17.06 -0.60 29.44
N TYR A 173 -16.05 0.14 29.87
CA TYR A 173 -14.65 -0.21 29.75
C TYR A 173 -14.48 -1.72 29.87
N PRO A 174 -13.77 -2.39 28.95
CA PRO A 174 -13.45 -3.79 29.15
C PRO A 174 -12.84 -3.89 30.58
N LYS A 175 -13.31 -4.87 31.35
CA LYS A 175 -12.63 -5.24 32.61
C LYS A 175 -11.14 -5.27 32.31
N PRO A 176 -10.28 -4.74 33.19
CA PRO A 176 -8.85 -4.85 32.99
C PRO A 176 -8.55 -6.32 32.71
N LEU A 177 -8.12 -6.58 31.46
CA LEU A 177 -7.72 -7.89 31.00
C LEU A 177 -6.64 -8.36 31.99
N SER A 178 -6.68 -9.61 32.36
CA SER A 178 -5.83 -10.20 33.41
C SER A 178 -4.38 -9.71 33.29
N ALA A 179 -3.83 -9.23 34.39
CA ALA A 179 -2.61 -8.46 34.52
C ALA A 179 -1.28 -9.14 34.03
N GLN A 180 -1.34 -10.12 33.14
CA GLN A 180 -0.17 -10.94 32.82
C GLN A 180 0.19 -11.02 31.32
N ASN A 181 -0.67 -10.61 30.38
CA ASN A 181 -0.39 -10.79 28.97
C ASN A 181 -0.22 -9.44 28.24
N THR A 182 0.89 -9.33 27.51
CA THR A 182 1.10 -8.26 26.54
C THR A 182 0.86 -8.80 25.15
N GLU A 183 -0.04 -8.16 24.38
CA GLU A 183 -0.30 -8.54 22.99
C GLU A 183 0.03 -7.39 22.05
N MET A 184 0.64 -7.73 20.91
CA MET A 184 1.05 -6.77 19.91
C MET A 184 0.81 -7.29 18.50
N PHE A 185 0.51 -6.38 17.60
CA PHE A 185 0.48 -6.61 16.16
C PHE A 185 1.74 -6.00 15.54
N ARG A 186 2.50 -6.80 14.79
CA ARG A 186 3.70 -6.34 14.07
C ARG A 186 3.42 -6.27 12.58
N GLN A 187 3.91 -5.23 11.95
CA GLN A 187 3.76 -5.03 10.52
C GLN A 187 5.04 -4.46 9.91
N VAL A 188 5.54 -5.13 8.87
CA VAL A 188 6.56 -4.59 7.99
C VAL A 188 5.88 -3.75 6.90
N ILE A 189 6.19 -2.47 6.85
CA ILE A 189 5.70 -1.53 5.85
C ILE A 189 6.80 -1.32 4.82
N PRO A 190 6.66 -1.87 3.60
CA PRO A 190 7.63 -1.63 2.54
C PRO A 190 7.54 -0.19 2.03
N PRO A 191 8.58 0.33 1.38
CA PRO A 191 8.47 1.60 0.66
C PRO A 191 7.46 1.48 -0.48
N PRO A 192 6.94 2.62 -0.99
CA PRO A 192 6.07 2.64 -2.16
C PRO A 192 6.71 1.92 -3.35
N VAL A 193 5.92 1.10 -4.06
CA VAL A 193 6.40 0.36 -5.24
C VAL A 193 6.87 1.36 -6.30
N PRO A 194 8.12 1.26 -6.81
CA PRO A 194 8.61 2.16 -7.85
C PRO A 194 8.13 1.72 -9.22
N LEU A 195 7.48 2.64 -9.92
CA LEU A 195 7.13 2.52 -11.34
C LEU A 195 7.92 3.55 -12.13
N VAL A 196 8.67 3.09 -13.12
CA VAL A 196 9.39 3.94 -14.07
C VAL A 196 8.74 3.81 -15.45
N ILE A 197 8.34 4.94 -16.01
CA ILE A 197 7.70 5.05 -17.32
C ILE A 197 8.66 5.73 -18.27
N PHE A 198 9.15 5.02 -19.28
CA PHE A 198 9.93 5.59 -20.38
C PHE A 198 8.99 5.96 -21.52
N GLY A 199 8.82 7.25 -21.72
CA GLY A 199 7.88 7.87 -22.65
C GLY A 199 6.89 8.78 -21.93
N ALA A 200 6.89 10.07 -22.27
CA ALA A 200 6.02 11.10 -21.72
C ALA A 200 4.90 11.48 -22.71
N GLY A 201 4.38 10.53 -23.45
CA GLY A 201 3.20 10.67 -24.30
C GLY A 201 1.92 10.98 -23.52
N ASP A 202 0.83 11.28 -24.21
CA ASP A 202 -0.47 11.53 -23.54
C ASP A 202 -1.04 10.23 -22.94
N ASP A 203 -0.69 9.10 -23.50
CA ASP A 203 -1.04 7.76 -23.01
C ASP A 203 -0.32 7.37 -21.70
N ALA A 204 0.80 8.01 -21.35
CA ALA A 204 1.43 7.84 -20.06
C ALA A 204 0.66 8.53 -18.90
N ARG A 205 -0.14 9.56 -19.19
CA ARG A 205 -0.86 10.34 -18.17
C ARG A 205 -1.87 9.51 -17.36
N PRO A 206 -2.78 8.73 -17.97
CA PRO A 206 -3.69 7.88 -17.21
C PRO A 206 -2.93 6.82 -16.41
N LEU A 207 -1.83 6.27 -16.93
CA LEU A 207 -1.01 5.31 -16.21
C LEU A 207 -0.41 5.91 -14.93
N VAL A 208 0.12 7.15 -15.00
CA VAL A 208 0.62 7.88 -13.83
C VAL A 208 -0.49 8.07 -12.79
N ARG A 209 -1.66 8.63 -13.20
CA ARG A 209 -2.78 8.87 -12.27
C ARG A 209 -3.23 7.59 -11.56
N MET A 210 -3.46 6.52 -12.31
CA MET A 210 -3.93 5.26 -11.75
C MET A 210 -2.86 4.59 -10.85
N ALA A 211 -1.58 4.67 -11.19
CA ALA A 211 -0.50 4.17 -10.33
C ALA A 211 -0.43 4.93 -9.01
N LYS A 212 -0.67 6.25 -9.02
CA LYS A 212 -0.74 7.05 -7.78
C LYS A 212 -1.94 6.68 -6.92
N GLU A 213 -3.08 6.28 -7.51
CA GLU A 213 -4.22 5.71 -6.77
C GLU A 213 -3.85 4.41 -6.02
N LEU A 214 -2.88 3.64 -6.53
CA LEU A 214 -2.32 2.47 -5.84
C LEU A 214 -1.27 2.83 -4.77
N GLY A 215 -0.89 4.11 -4.66
CA GLY A 215 0.15 4.61 -3.76
C GLY A 215 1.56 4.25 -4.22
N TRP A 216 1.79 4.09 -5.54
CA TRP A 216 3.09 3.82 -6.10
C TRP A 216 3.93 5.09 -6.23
N HIS A 217 5.26 4.92 -6.25
CA HIS A 217 6.20 5.99 -6.55
C HIS A 217 6.47 6.01 -8.06
N VAL A 218 6.04 7.07 -8.75
CA VAL A 218 6.06 7.13 -10.21
C VAL A 218 7.11 8.12 -10.71
N THR A 219 8.02 7.62 -11.57
CA THR A 219 9.00 8.43 -12.30
C THR A 219 8.72 8.34 -13.80
N VAL A 220 8.58 9.48 -14.46
CA VAL A 220 8.44 9.58 -15.92
C VAL A 220 9.76 10.04 -16.53
N VAL A 221 10.21 9.38 -17.58
CA VAL A 221 11.47 9.68 -18.26
C VAL A 221 11.21 9.82 -19.76
N ASP A 222 11.63 10.94 -20.37
CA ASP A 222 11.52 11.14 -21.83
C ASP A 222 12.69 12.03 -22.32
N PRO A 223 13.27 11.76 -23.49
CA PRO A 223 14.37 12.59 -24.02
C PRO A 223 13.92 13.98 -24.48
N ARG A 224 12.64 14.20 -24.66
CA ARG A 224 12.09 15.46 -25.19
C ARG A 224 11.71 16.41 -24.05
N PRO A 225 12.42 17.54 -23.84
CA PRO A 225 12.12 18.49 -22.76
C PRO A 225 10.68 19.08 -22.83
N ALA A 226 10.11 19.15 -24.03
CA ALA A 226 8.74 19.63 -24.22
C ALA A 226 7.67 18.66 -23.69
N PHE A 227 8.00 17.37 -23.58
CA PHE A 227 7.12 16.32 -23.08
C PHE A 227 7.39 15.97 -21.62
N ALA A 228 8.66 15.90 -21.20
CA ALA A 228 9.08 15.62 -19.82
C ALA A 228 8.95 16.89 -18.96
N LYS A 229 7.72 17.34 -18.72
CA LYS A 229 7.40 18.53 -17.91
C LYS A 229 6.55 18.14 -16.71
N PRO A 230 6.89 18.61 -15.48
CA PRO A 230 6.08 18.37 -14.29
C PRO A 230 4.61 18.79 -14.46
N GLU A 231 4.35 19.87 -15.20
CA GLU A 231 2.98 20.37 -15.42
C GLU A 231 2.10 19.41 -16.23
N ARG A 232 2.73 18.51 -17.00
CA ARG A 232 2.01 17.46 -17.73
C ARG A 232 1.72 16.22 -16.87
N PHE A 233 2.48 16.03 -15.81
CA PHE A 233 2.42 14.88 -14.88
C PHE A 233 2.43 15.37 -13.43
N PRO A 234 1.44 16.16 -13.01
CA PRO A 234 1.44 16.79 -11.68
C PRO A 234 1.38 15.77 -10.53
N GLU A 235 0.90 14.54 -10.79
CA GLU A 235 0.84 13.48 -9.79
C GLU A 235 2.14 12.66 -9.71
N ALA A 236 3.05 12.74 -10.70
CA ALA A 236 4.31 11.99 -10.69
C ALA A 236 5.24 12.49 -9.58
N ASP A 237 5.98 11.57 -8.96
CA ASP A 237 6.97 11.92 -7.94
C ASP A 237 8.24 12.52 -8.56
N ALA A 238 8.54 12.14 -9.81
CA ALA A 238 9.64 12.74 -10.59
C ALA A 238 9.34 12.72 -12.09
N VAL A 239 9.79 13.76 -12.79
CA VAL A 239 9.77 13.84 -14.26
C VAL A 239 11.16 14.23 -14.72
N LEU A 240 11.79 13.38 -15.53
CA LEU A 240 13.20 13.49 -15.89
C LEU A 240 13.37 13.58 -17.39
N VAL A 241 14.29 14.45 -17.83
CA VAL A 241 14.78 14.50 -19.22
C VAL A 241 16.03 13.63 -19.30
N ALA A 242 15.96 12.55 -20.07
CA ALA A 242 17.14 11.69 -20.29
C ALA A 242 17.06 10.97 -21.64
N HIS A 243 18.23 10.77 -22.26
CA HIS A 243 18.32 10.01 -23.50
C HIS A 243 18.11 8.51 -23.25
N PRO A 244 17.52 7.77 -24.22
CA PRO A 244 17.28 6.32 -24.09
C PRO A 244 18.53 5.48 -23.86
N GLU A 245 19.69 5.98 -24.27
CA GLU A 245 21.00 5.33 -24.08
C GLU A 245 21.53 5.52 -22.66
N GLU A 246 21.02 6.52 -21.95
CA GLU A 246 21.46 6.93 -20.61
C GLU A 246 20.32 6.76 -19.61
N VAL A 247 20.05 5.53 -19.19
CA VAL A 247 19.10 5.33 -18.08
C VAL A 247 19.64 6.00 -16.83
N PRO A 248 18.95 7.05 -16.29
CA PRO A 248 19.52 7.85 -15.21
C PRO A 248 19.95 7.00 -14.01
N ALA A 249 21.06 7.39 -13.37
CA ALA A 249 21.51 6.75 -12.14
C ALA A 249 20.41 6.87 -11.07
N GLY A 250 20.12 5.80 -10.33
CA GLY A 250 19.04 5.78 -9.34
C GLY A 250 17.65 5.45 -9.89
N VAL A 251 17.47 5.43 -11.22
CA VAL A 251 16.21 5.02 -11.84
C VAL A 251 16.29 3.57 -12.28
N ALA A 252 15.27 2.77 -11.98
CA ALA A 252 15.12 1.36 -12.39
C ALA A 252 16.27 0.43 -11.93
N HIS A 253 16.59 0.42 -10.63
CA HIS A 253 17.70 -0.39 -10.11
C HIS A 253 17.30 -1.57 -9.20
N GLY A 254 16.15 -1.54 -8.57
CA GLY A 254 15.76 -2.51 -7.55
C GLY A 254 15.02 -3.72 -8.10
N ALA A 255 15.16 -4.86 -7.42
CA ALA A 255 14.36 -6.06 -7.71
C ALA A 255 12.85 -5.89 -7.42
N ASP A 256 12.45 -4.77 -6.84
CA ASP A 256 11.07 -4.35 -6.60
C ASP A 256 10.54 -3.37 -7.66
N THR A 257 11.40 -2.96 -8.62
CA THR A 257 11.09 -1.91 -9.59
C THR A 257 10.30 -2.45 -10.77
N LEU A 258 9.22 -1.75 -11.08
CA LEU A 258 8.42 -1.97 -12.28
C LEU A 258 8.86 -0.95 -13.34
N VAL A 259 9.02 -1.42 -14.57
CA VAL A 259 9.37 -0.56 -15.69
C VAL A 259 8.42 -0.80 -16.85
N VAL A 260 7.98 0.27 -17.51
CA VAL A 260 7.28 0.20 -18.79
C VAL A 260 7.92 1.14 -19.81
N ILE A 261 8.15 0.62 -21.00
CA ILE A 261 8.63 1.37 -22.17
C ILE A 261 7.44 1.64 -23.06
N MET A 262 7.08 2.91 -23.23
CA MET A 262 5.97 3.38 -24.07
C MET A 262 6.34 4.62 -24.86
N THR A 263 7.55 4.61 -25.45
CA THR A 263 8.09 5.72 -26.24
C THR A 263 7.45 5.81 -27.63
N HIS A 264 6.81 4.76 -28.12
CA HIS A 264 6.32 4.58 -29.49
C HIS A 264 7.39 4.73 -30.58
N HIS A 265 8.66 4.77 -30.19
CA HIS A 265 9.76 5.02 -31.11
C HIS A 265 10.80 3.91 -31.07
N TYR A 266 10.93 3.15 -32.16
CA TYR A 266 11.84 2.01 -32.27
C TYR A 266 13.27 2.33 -31.86
N ARG A 267 13.79 3.50 -32.28
CA ARG A 267 15.17 3.93 -31.99
C ARG A 267 15.39 4.24 -30.49
N HIS A 268 14.33 4.50 -29.75
CA HIS A 268 14.38 4.69 -28.28
C HIS A 268 14.20 3.36 -27.54
N ASP A 269 13.29 2.50 -28.02
CA ASP A 269 12.98 1.24 -27.36
C ASP A 269 14.16 0.26 -27.38
N LEU A 270 14.92 0.21 -28.49
CA LEU A 270 16.05 -0.72 -28.63
C LEU A 270 17.16 -0.47 -27.59
N PRO A 271 17.74 0.73 -27.44
CA PRO A 271 18.75 0.99 -26.42
C PRO A 271 18.18 0.87 -24.99
N LEU A 272 16.93 1.25 -24.74
CA LEU A 272 16.28 1.06 -23.44
C LEU A 272 16.18 -0.43 -23.08
N LEU A 273 15.70 -1.27 -24.00
CA LEU A 273 15.63 -2.72 -23.76
C LEU A 273 17.02 -3.31 -23.52
N ARG A 274 18.02 -2.91 -24.30
CA ARG A 274 19.41 -3.35 -24.09
C ARG A 274 19.93 -3.01 -22.68
N ALA A 275 19.60 -1.82 -22.18
CA ALA A 275 20.05 -1.35 -20.88
C ALA A 275 19.26 -1.97 -19.70
N LEU A 276 17.97 -2.29 -19.91
CA LEU A 276 17.04 -2.70 -18.85
C LEU A 276 16.93 -4.22 -18.69
N LEU A 277 17.03 -5.00 -19.77
CA LEU A 277 16.94 -6.46 -19.72
C LEU A 277 17.90 -7.13 -18.74
N PRO A 278 19.19 -6.69 -18.61
CA PRO A 278 20.12 -7.28 -17.63
C PRO A 278 19.81 -6.94 -16.18
N ARG A 279 18.99 -5.91 -15.91
CA ARG A 279 18.71 -5.44 -14.56
C ARG A 279 17.76 -6.40 -13.83
N PRO A 280 17.89 -6.56 -12.52
CA PRO A 280 17.03 -7.43 -11.72
C PRO A 280 15.68 -6.75 -11.41
N LEU A 281 14.93 -6.38 -12.45
CA LEU A 281 13.63 -5.72 -12.31
C LEU A 281 12.54 -6.72 -11.93
N ALA A 282 11.56 -6.29 -11.13
CA ALA A 282 10.36 -7.09 -10.85
C ALA A 282 9.50 -7.29 -12.11
N TYR A 283 9.51 -6.29 -12.99
CA TYR A 283 8.68 -6.28 -14.19
C TYR A 283 9.30 -5.35 -15.26
N LEU A 284 9.30 -5.78 -16.50
CA LEU A 284 9.70 -4.97 -17.65
C LEU A 284 8.65 -5.12 -18.75
N GLY A 285 7.89 -4.05 -19.01
CA GLY A 285 6.85 -4.01 -20.06
C GLY A 285 7.31 -3.22 -21.28
N LEU A 286 6.91 -3.67 -22.46
CA LEU A 286 7.09 -2.92 -23.70
C LEU A 286 5.73 -2.76 -24.39
N LEU A 287 5.30 -1.52 -24.56
CA LEU A 287 4.08 -1.17 -25.28
C LEU A 287 4.31 -1.28 -26.79
N GLY A 288 3.39 -1.96 -27.47
CA GLY A 288 3.39 -2.11 -28.91
C GLY A 288 3.17 -3.56 -29.35
N PRO A 289 3.01 -3.81 -30.65
CA PRO A 289 2.68 -5.14 -31.16
C PRO A 289 3.83 -6.14 -30.96
N ARG A 290 3.51 -7.41 -30.80
CA ARG A 290 4.47 -8.52 -30.62
C ARG A 290 5.60 -8.50 -31.65
N LYS A 291 5.28 -8.28 -32.93
CA LYS A 291 6.28 -8.21 -34.02
C LYS A 291 7.36 -7.16 -33.78
N ARG A 292 7.01 -6.04 -33.10
CA ARG A 292 7.99 -4.98 -32.75
C ARG A 292 8.98 -5.48 -31.70
N ALA A 293 8.50 -6.13 -30.66
CA ALA A 293 9.34 -6.72 -29.62
C ALA A 293 10.27 -7.80 -30.18
N GLU A 294 9.73 -8.70 -30.99
CA GLU A 294 10.50 -9.76 -31.67
C GLU A 294 11.61 -9.18 -32.53
N LYS A 295 11.31 -8.13 -33.30
CA LYS A 295 12.30 -7.45 -34.14
C LYS A 295 13.39 -6.81 -33.30
N ILE A 296 13.05 -6.10 -32.21
CA ILE A 296 14.04 -5.48 -31.32
C ILE A 296 14.96 -6.55 -30.73
N LEU A 297 14.41 -7.67 -30.26
CA LEU A 297 15.21 -8.76 -29.68
C LEU A 297 16.14 -9.41 -30.72
N ALA A 298 15.69 -9.55 -31.97
CA ALA A 298 16.50 -10.05 -33.08
C ALA A 298 17.64 -9.09 -33.43
N ASP A 299 17.37 -7.78 -33.50
CA ASP A 299 18.38 -6.76 -33.77
C ASP A 299 19.41 -6.64 -32.64
N LEU A 300 18.97 -6.79 -31.38
CA LEU A 300 19.89 -6.88 -30.23
C LEU A 300 20.81 -8.10 -30.31
N ALA A 301 20.26 -9.26 -30.69
CA ALA A 301 21.03 -10.48 -30.87
C ALA A 301 22.05 -10.34 -32.02
N ALA A 302 21.69 -9.70 -33.13
CA ALA A 302 22.58 -9.39 -34.24
C ALA A 302 23.72 -8.43 -33.82
N GLN A 303 23.50 -7.58 -32.80
CA GLN A 303 24.48 -6.69 -32.19
C GLN A 303 25.30 -7.36 -31.06
N GLY A 304 25.19 -8.69 -30.89
CA GLY A 304 25.93 -9.44 -29.88
C GLY A 304 25.29 -9.47 -28.50
N PHE A 305 24.06 -8.98 -28.36
CA PHE A 305 23.30 -9.04 -27.09
C PHE A 305 22.12 -10.00 -27.21
N ALA A 306 22.31 -11.24 -26.77
CA ALA A 306 21.22 -12.23 -26.73
C ALA A 306 20.53 -12.23 -25.36
N ALA A 307 19.23 -11.97 -25.34
CA ALA A 307 18.43 -12.05 -24.11
C ALA A 307 18.35 -13.50 -23.61
N THR A 308 18.70 -13.72 -22.33
CA THR A 308 18.59 -15.04 -21.68
C THR A 308 17.12 -15.45 -21.47
N PRO A 309 16.83 -16.75 -21.22
CA PRO A 309 15.48 -17.18 -20.87
C PRO A 309 14.88 -16.39 -19.69
N GLU A 310 15.65 -16.11 -18.64
CA GLU A 310 15.22 -15.37 -17.45
C GLU A 310 14.87 -13.91 -17.80
N MET A 311 15.66 -13.27 -18.67
CA MET A 311 15.35 -11.92 -19.15
C MET A 311 14.05 -11.89 -19.94
N ARG A 312 13.83 -12.92 -20.79
CA ARG A 312 12.60 -13.04 -21.59
C ARG A 312 11.35 -13.28 -20.73
N LEU A 313 11.48 -14.06 -19.64
CA LEU A 313 10.38 -14.32 -18.70
C LEU A 313 9.87 -13.04 -18.02
N ARG A 314 10.76 -12.08 -17.76
CA ARG A 314 10.42 -10.79 -17.14
C ARG A 314 9.98 -9.72 -18.13
N LEU A 315 10.12 -9.99 -19.43
CA LEU A 315 9.70 -9.07 -20.50
C LEU A 315 8.25 -9.36 -20.91
N HIS A 316 7.37 -8.44 -20.61
CA HIS A 316 5.96 -8.45 -21.01
C HIS A 316 5.81 -7.62 -22.29
N ALA A 317 5.67 -8.30 -23.42
CA ALA A 317 5.61 -7.66 -24.74
C ALA A 317 4.74 -8.49 -25.72
N PRO A 318 3.55 -8.03 -26.05
CA PRO A 318 2.87 -6.78 -25.63
C PRO A 318 2.63 -6.69 -24.13
N VAL A 319 2.73 -5.48 -23.56
CA VAL A 319 2.45 -5.20 -22.17
C VAL A 319 0.95 -5.15 -21.90
N GLY A 320 0.52 -5.67 -20.74
CA GLY A 320 -0.86 -5.57 -20.25
C GLY A 320 -1.65 -6.88 -20.39
N LEU A 321 -2.66 -7.04 -19.53
CA LEU A 321 -3.64 -8.12 -19.66
C LEU A 321 -4.53 -7.89 -20.90
N ASP A 322 -4.99 -8.97 -21.52
CA ASP A 322 -5.94 -8.92 -22.63
C ASP A 322 -7.36 -8.56 -22.13
N LEU A 323 -7.61 -7.27 -22.03
CA LEU A 323 -8.89 -6.69 -21.57
C LEU A 323 -9.72 -6.11 -22.73
N GLY A 324 -9.24 -6.20 -23.99
CA GLY A 324 -9.86 -5.53 -25.13
C GLY A 324 -9.69 -4.01 -25.10
N ALA A 325 -8.58 -3.52 -24.53
CA ALA A 325 -8.29 -2.10 -24.35
C ALA A 325 -8.12 -1.38 -25.71
N ASP A 326 -8.82 -0.25 -25.88
CA ASP A 326 -8.86 0.53 -27.13
C ASP A 326 -8.37 1.99 -26.95
N ASN A 327 -8.44 2.53 -25.75
CA ASN A 327 -8.02 3.90 -25.44
C ASN A 327 -6.90 3.94 -24.38
N PRO A 328 -6.23 5.10 -24.17
CA PRO A 328 -5.12 5.22 -23.22
C PRO A 328 -5.47 4.82 -21.79
N GLU A 329 -6.68 5.12 -21.32
CA GLU A 329 -7.16 4.78 -19.99
C GLU A 329 -7.30 3.26 -19.80
N GLU A 330 -7.85 2.58 -20.77
CA GLU A 330 -8.03 1.11 -20.76
C GLU A 330 -6.67 0.40 -20.88
N VAL A 331 -5.77 0.91 -21.73
CA VAL A 331 -4.40 0.41 -21.83
C VAL A 331 -3.67 0.58 -20.49
N ALA A 332 -3.81 1.73 -19.81
CA ALA A 332 -3.24 1.95 -18.50
C ALA A 332 -3.78 0.96 -17.46
N LEU A 333 -5.09 0.69 -17.48
CA LEU A 333 -5.73 -0.32 -16.63
C LEU A 333 -5.14 -1.71 -16.89
N ALA A 334 -5.04 -2.12 -18.16
CA ALA A 334 -4.50 -3.41 -18.56
C ALA A 334 -3.03 -3.59 -18.07
N ILE A 335 -2.20 -2.57 -18.24
CA ILE A 335 -0.81 -2.55 -17.78
C ILE A 335 -0.72 -2.67 -16.25
N LEU A 336 -1.47 -1.86 -15.52
CA LEU A 336 -1.45 -1.89 -14.05
C LEU A 336 -2.00 -3.19 -13.47
N ALA A 337 -3.03 -3.77 -14.10
CA ALA A 337 -3.57 -5.06 -13.70
C ALA A 337 -2.51 -6.18 -13.86
N GLU A 338 -1.78 -6.21 -14.97
CA GLU A 338 -0.69 -7.17 -15.17
C GLU A 338 0.46 -6.96 -14.19
N MET A 339 0.92 -5.72 -14.01
CA MET A 339 1.94 -5.36 -13.01
C MET A 339 1.52 -5.80 -11.61
N LYS A 340 0.25 -5.54 -11.23
CA LYS A 340 -0.26 -5.93 -9.91
C LYS A 340 -0.35 -7.44 -9.74
N ALA A 341 -0.75 -8.16 -10.78
CA ALA A 341 -0.75 -9.62 -10.80
C ALA A 341 0.67 -10.19 -10.65
N SER A 342 1.62 -9.66 -11.40
CA SER A 342 3.05 -10.04 -11.35
C SER A 342 3.62 -9.83 -9.94
N LEU A 343 3.44 -8.67 -9.33
CA LEU A 343 3.89 -8.39 -7.95
C LEU A 343 3.27 -9.32 -6.92
N ALA A 344 2.08 -9.84 -7.17
CA ALA A 344 1.37 -10.74 -6.28
C ALA A 344 1.65 -12.23 -6.57
N GLY A 345 2.46 -12.54 -7.60
CA GLY A 345 2.66 -13.90 -8.08
C GLY A 345 1.36 -14.54 -8.59
N ARG A 346 0.51 -13.74 -9.29
CA ARG A 346 -0.79 -14.17 -9.81
C ARG A 346 -0.80 -14.10 -11.34
N ASP A 347 -1.69 -14.89 -11.96
CA ASP A 347 -1.83 -14.98 -13.41
C ASP A 347 -2.89 -14.04 -14.01
N GLY A 348 -3.56 -13.24 -13.18
CA GLY A 348 -4.58 -12.29 -13.61
C GLY A 348 -5.95 -12.89 -13.95
N ARG A 349 -6.19 -14.18 -13.65
CA ARG A 349 -7.49 -14.82 -13.88
C ARG A 349 -8.61 -14.27 -13.01
N PRO A 350 -9.89 -14.41 -13.41
CA PRO A 350 -11.04 -14.04 -12.61
C PRO A 350 -11.04 -14.72 -11.23
N LEU A 351 -11.32 -13.96 -10.16
CA LEU A 351 -11.34 -14.49 -8.78
C LEU A 351 -12.34 -15.64 -8.59
N ARG A 352 -13.43 -15.71 -9.36
CA ARG A 352 -14.41 -16.81 -9.31
C ARG A 352 -13.82 -18.18 -9.69
N GLU A 353 -12.69 -18.21 -10.39
CA GLU A 353 -11.99 -19.45 -10.78
C GLU A 353 -11.03 -19.93 -9.71
N ARG A 354 -10.86 -19.15 -8.65
CA ARG A 354 -9.94 -19.46 -7.57
C ARG A 354 -10.59 -20.34 -6.51
N VAL A 355 -9.98 -21.49 -6.22
CA VAL A 355 -10.47 -22.47 -5.23
C VAL A 355 -9.95 -22.12 -3.82
N SER A 356 -8.76 -21.50 -3.70
CA SER A 356 -8.17 -21.11 -2.41
C SER A 356 -8.75 -19.78 -1.90
N PRO A 357 -8.68 -19.48 -0.59
CA PRO A 357 -9.12 -18.19 -0.05
C PRO A 357 -8.49 -17.00 -0.79
N ILE A 358 -9.25 -15.92 -0.93
CA ILE A 358 -8.79 -14.69 -1.64
C ILE A 358 -7.51 -14.15 -1.00
N HIS A 359 -7.40 -14.32 0.31
CA HIS A 359 -6.37 -13.77 1.17
C HIS A 359 -5.48 -14.85 1.80
N SER A 360 -4.98 -15.76 1.02
CA SER A 360 -3.93 -16.72 1.43
C SER A 360 -2.56 -16.23 1.05
#